data_e518b24b181770885fbda228acbd2f3b
#
_entry.id   e518b24b181770885fbda228acbd2f3b
#
_cell.length_a   1.000
_cell.length_b   1.000
_cell.length_c   1.000
_cell.angle_alpha   90.00
_cell.angle_beta   90.00
_cell.angle_gamma   90.00
#
_symmetry.space_group_name_H-M   'P 1'
#
loop_
_entity.id
_entity.type
_entity.pdbx_description
1 polymer ?
#
loop_
_entity_poly.entity_id
_entity_poly.type
_entity_poly.pdbx_seq_one_letter_code
_entity_poly.pdbx_strand_id
1 'polypeptide(L)'
;MNWNILNKTKPQKLEEILDVLLKNRGLLTKKEISEFLSPTKPDDFTAKDLGIDEKEIKKAVTRINEAITNNEGIIVYGDYDADGICATAILWESLYRLTKNVLPYIPERVSEGYGLNKESISQLKTHNPQLKLIITVDHGITAEEKIKFANELGIDVVVCDHHQLGKEKPECTAGAGCGRSAARRRPGR
;
A
#
# COMPACT_ATOMS: atom_id res chain seq x y z
N MET A 1 31.87 -16.21 10.64
CA MET A 1 31.13 -14.98 10.19
C MET A 1 32.17 -13.93 9.84
N ASN A 2 32.23 -13.47 8.60
CA ASN A 2 33.18 -12.44 8.19
C ASN A 2 32.47 -11.09 8.21
N TRP A 3 32.97 -10.17 9.06
CA TRP A 3 32.47 -8.80 9.12
C TRP A 3 33.11 -7.94 8.04
N ASN A 4 32.31 -7.25 7.25
CA ASN A 4 32.80 -6.22 6.35
C ASN A 4 32.64 -4.86 7.01
N ILE A 5 33.76 -4.28 7.49
CA ILE A 5 33.76 -2.97 8.14
C ILE A 5 33.88 -1.91 7.03
N LEU A 6 32.78 -1.23 6.77
CA LEU A 6 32.68 -0.20 5.70
C LEU A 6 33.51 1.05 6.02
N ASN A 7 33.62 1.42 7.30
CA ASN A 7 34.45 2.54 7.72
C ASN A 7 35.68 2.05 8.48
N LYS A 8 36.87 2.42 8.02
CA LYS A 8 38.16 2.08 8.62
C LYS A 8 38.68 3.13 9.62
N THR A 9 38.06 4.32 9.65
CA THR A 9 38.44 5.40 10.57
C THR A 9 37.61 5.30 11.85
N LYS A 10 38.25 5.62 13.00
CA LYS A 10 37.56 5.66 14.28
C LYS A 10 37.01 7.07 14.50
N PRO A 11 35.69 7.30 14.38
CA PRO A 11 35.13 8.63 14.60
C PRO A 11 35.32 9.05 16.06
N GLN A 12 35.64 10.32 16.28
CA GLN A 12 35.89 10.90 17.61
C GLN A 12 34.73 11.79 18.08
N LYS A 13 33.93 12.29 17.15
CA LYS A 13 32.82 13.19 17.39
C LYS A 13 31.52 12.67 16.82
N LEU A 14 30.39 13.14 17.35
CA LEU A 14 29.05 12.72 16.92
C LEU A 14 28.81 13.02 15.41
N GLU A 15 29.27 14.17 14.95
CA GLU A 15 29.14 14.59 13.56
C GLU A 15 29.85 13.62 12.61
N GLU A 16 31.02 13.10 13.01
CA GLU A 16 31.78 12.11 12.23
C GLU A 16 31.06 10.77 12.18
N ILE A 17 30.39 10.38 13.28
CA ILE A 17 29.56 9.17 13.32
C ILE A 17 28.38 9.32 12.36
N LEU A 18 27.69 10.46 12.42
CA LEU A 18 26.57 10.76 11.53
C LEU A 18 26.99 10.73 10.07
N ASP A 19 28.11 11.33 9.73
CA ASP A 19 28.70 11.33 8.40
C ASP A 19 28.95 9.91 7.88
N VAL A 20 29.53 9.05 8.73
CA VAL A 20 29.76 7.64 8.38
C VAL A 20 28.45 6.91 8.12
N LEU A 21 27.44 7.10 8.96
CA LEU A 21 26.13 6.47 8.83
C LEU A 21 25.41 6.91 7.54
N LEU A 22 25.50 8.20 7.21
CA LEU A 22 24.90 8.76 5.98
C LEU A 22 25.61 8.26 4.73
N LYS A 23 26.94 8.26 4.73
CA LYS A 23 27.76 7.71 3.63
C LYS A 23 27.53 6.23 3.40
N ASN A 24 27.38 5.44 4.46
CA ASN A 24 27.07 4.01 4.35
C ASN A 24 25.68 3.76 3.74
N ARG A 25 24.78 4.75 3.78
CA ARG A 25 23.49 4.76 3.11
C ARG A 25 23.51 5.29 1.69
N GLY A 26 24.71 5.67 1.20
CA GLY A 26 24.90 6.21 -0.15
C GLY A 26 24.56 7.69 -0.28
N LEU A 27 24.40 8.41 0.85
CA LEU A 27 24.17 9.86 0.84
C LEU A 27 25.52 10.57 0.83
N LEU A 28 25.96 11.02 -0.33
CA LEU A 28 27.30 11.53 -0.54
C LEU A 28 27.36 13.05 -0.68
N THR A 29 26.26 13.68 -1.08
CA THR A 29 26.20 15.12 -1.30
C THR A 29 25.45 15.84 -0.17
N LYS A 30 25.80 17.12 0.05
CA LYS A 30 25.10 17.97 1.02
C LYS A 30 23.58 18.05 0.75
N LYS A 31 23.19 18.05 -0.53
CA LYS A 31 21.80 18.08 -0.95
C LYS A 31 21.07 16.81 -0.51
N GLU A 32 21.61 15.64 -0.82
CA GLU A 32 21.02 14.34 -0.43
C GLU A 32 20.91 14.21 1.10
N ILE A 33 21.94 14.65 1.81
CA ILE A 33 21.95 14.65 3.26
C ILE A 33 20.87 15.59 3.83
N SER A 34 20.76 16.80 3.27
CA SER A 34 19.73 17.75 3.68
C SER A 34 18.31 17.24 3.43
N GLU A 35 18.05 16.68 2.26
CA GLU A 35 16.75 16.08 1.90
C GLU A 35 16.40 14.87 2.80
N PHE A 36 17.39 14.10 3.20
CA PHE A 36 17.20 12.96 4.11
C PHE A 36 16.90 13.37 5.54
N LEU A 37 17.62 14.39 6.06
CA LEU A 37 17.47 14.86 7.44
C LEU A 37 16.30 15.82 7.62
N SER A 38 15.86 16.47 6.55
CA SER A 38 14.73 17.39 6.53
C SER A 38 13.82 17.03 5.34
N PRO A 39 13.09 15.92 5.46
CA PRO A 39 12.25 15.45 4.36
C PRO A 39 11.10 16.43 4.08
N THR A 40 10.68 16.47 2.83
CA THR A 40 9.46 17.18 2.40
C THR A 40 8.27 16.67 3.21
N LYS A 41 7.39 17.57 3.61
CA LYS A 41 6.17 17.19 4.33
C LYS A 41 5.28 16.34 3.42
N PRO A 42 4.56 15.36 3.98
CA PRO A 42 3.64 14.51 3.18
C PRO A 42 2.65 15.30 2.33
N ASP A 43 2.12 16.39 2.86
CA ASP A 43 1.13 17.26 2.19
C ASP A 43 1.68 18.01 0.96
N ASP A 44 3.01 18.11 0.84
CA ASP A 44 3.68 18.78 -0.27
C ASP A 44 3.97 17.82 -1.45
N PHE A 45 3.68 16.52 -1.30
CA PHE A 45 3.83 15.54 -2.37
C PHE A 45 2.60 15.46 -3.25
N THR A 46 2.83 15.46 -4.56
CA THR A 46 1.79 15.16 -5.55
C THR A 46 1.75 13.65 -5.85
N ALA A 47 0.65 13.16 -6.40
CA ALA A 47 0.55 11.78 -6.89
C ALA A 47 1.69 11.42 -7.85
N LYS A 48 2.09 12.36 -8.71
CA LYS A 48 3.20 12.20 -9.65
C LYS A 48 4.55 12.02 -8.95
N ASP A 49 4.81 12.75 -7.88
CA ASP A 49 6.06 12.64 -7.11
C ASP A 49 6.17 11.26 -6.45
N LEU A 50 5.04 10.67 -6.11
CA LEU A 50 4.92 9.32 -5.56
C LEU A 50 4.88 8.23 -6.65
N GLY A 51 4.91 8.62 -7.94
CA GLY A 51 4.85 7.69 -9.07
C GLY A 51 3.45 7.08 -9.28
N ILE A 52 2.41 7.69 -8.73
CA ILE A 52 1.03 7.24 -8.87
C ILE A 52 0.43 7.91 -10.11
N ASP A 53 -0.20 7.11 -11.00
CA ASP A 53 -0.91 7.64 -12.17
C ASP A 53 -2.24 8.26 -11.74
N GLU A 54 -2.42 9.54 -12.03
CA GLU A 54 -3.66 10.26 -11.74
C GLU A 54 -4.90 9.63 -12.39
N LYS A 55 -4.73 8.95 -13.54
CA LYS A 55 -5.84 8.22 -14.18
C LYS A 55 -6.31 7.05 -13.32
N GLU A 56 -5.39 6.35 -12.69
CA GLU A 56 -5.72 5.25 -11.79
C GLU A 56 -6.44 5.76 -10.54
N ILE A 57 -6.00 6.90 -9.98
CA ILE A 57 -6.71 7.55 -8.88
C ILE A 57 -8.14 7.91 -9.29
N LYS A 58 -8.31 8.52 -10.47
CA LYS A 58 -9.65 8.89 -10.98
C LYS A 58 -10.55 7.68 -11.15
N LYS A 59 -10.05 6.59 -11.72
CA LYS A 59 -10.81 5.34 -11.87
C LYS A 59 -11.28 4.80 -10.51
N ALA A 60 -10.39 4.75 -9.54
CA ALA A 60 -10.72 4.25 -8.21
C ALA A 60 -11.76 5.13 -7.52
N VAL A 61 -11.56 6.44 -7.52
CA VAL A 61 -12.52 7.38 -6.93
C VAL A 61 -13.87 7.29 -7.64
N THR A 62 -13.88 7.19 -8.97
CA THR A 62 -15.12 6.98 -9.74
C THR A 62 -15.83 5.70 -9.31
N ARG A 63 -15.11 4.57 -9.26
CA ARG A 63 -15.70 3.27 -8.86
C ARG A 63 -16.24 3.26 -7.43
N ILE A 64 -15.51 3.91 -6.51
CA ILE A 64 -15.96 4.06 -5.11
C ILE A 64 -17.25 4.91 -5.05
N ASN A 65 -17.30 6.02 -5.77
CA ASN A 65 -18.49 6.88 -5.83
C ASN A 65 -19.69 6.16 -6.46
N GLU A 66 -19.49 5.35 -7.48
CA GLU A 66 -20.53 4.49 -8.07
C GLU A 66 -21.07 3.50 -7.03
N ALA A 67 -20.19 2.84 -6.26
CA ALA A 67 -20.61 1.91 -5.23
C ALA A 67 -21.43 2.61 -4.14
N ILE A 68 -21.04 3.81 -3.71
CA ILE A 68 -21.78 4.62 -2.74
C ILE A 68 -23.15 5.02 -3.30
N THR A 69 -23.18 5.53 -4.53
CA THR A 69 -24.41 6.02 -5.17
C THR A 69 -25.44 4.90 -5.39
N ASN A 70 -24.94 3.71 -5.76
CA ASN A 70 -25.78 2.52 -6.00
C ASN A 70 -26.07 1.71 -4.73
N ASN A 71 -25.59 2.18 -3.56
CA ASN A 71 -25.69 1.49 -2.28
C ASN A 71 -25.16 0.04 -2.34
N GLU A 72 -24.07 -0.17 -3.07
CA GLU A 72 -23.42 -1.48 -3.18
C GLU A 72 -22.71 -1.84 -1.86
N GLY A 73 -22.59 -3.15 -1.57
CA GLY A 73 -21.76 -3.62 -0.46
C GLY A 73 -20.28 -3.37 -0.73
N ILE A 74 -19.62 -2.75 0.22
CA ILE A 74 -18.18 -2.43 0.17
C ILE A 74 -17.48 -3.13 1.34
N ILE A 75 -16.34 -3.75 1.09
CA ILE A 75 -15.42 -4.23 2.12
C ILE A 75 -14.12 -3.44 2.06
N VAL A 76 -13.72 -2.87 3.18
CA VAL A 76 -12.35 -2.37 3.38
C VAL A 76 -11.54 -3.54 3.96
N TYR A 77 -10.71 -4.14 3.11
CA TYR A 77 -9.95 -5.34 3.45
C TYR A 77 -8.53 -4.94 3.82
N GLY A 78 -8.15 -5.05 5.08
CA GLY A 78 -6.85 -4.67 5.61
C GLY A 78 -5.91 -5.83 5.85
N ASP A 79 -4.76 -5.49 6.43
CA ASP A 79 -3.83 -6.44 7.00
C ASP A 79 -3.92 -6.40 8.54
N TYR A 80 -3.34 -7.40 9.19
CA TYR A 80 -3.40 -7.60 10.65
C TYR A 80 -2.28 -6.88 11.42
N ASP A 81 -1.37 -6.18 10.77
CA ASP A 81 -0.36 -5.37 11.43
C ASP A 81 -0.85 -3.94 11.76
N ALA A 82 0.01 -3.13 12.36
CA ALA A 82 -0.38 -1.80 12.80
C ALA A 82 -0.78 -0.89 11.63
N ASP A 83 -0.08 -0.98 10.51
CA ASP A 83 -0.32 -0.15 9.33
C ASP A 83 -1.66 -0.55 8.69
N GLY A 84 -1.88 -1.85 8.48
CA GLY A 84 -3.11 -2.38 7.92
C GLY A 84 -4.34 -2.09 8.78
N ILE A 85 -4.25 -2.28 10.11
CA ILE A 85 -5.35 -1.99 11.04
C ILE A 85 -5.69 -0.49 11.03
N CYS A 86 -4.69 0.39 11.13
CA CYS A 86 -4.90 1.83 11.11
C CYS A 86 -5.47 2.31 9.77
N ALA A 87 -4.91 1.83 8.65
CA ALA A 87 -5.40 2.17 7.31
C ALA A 87 -6.85 1.72 7.11
N THR A 88 -7.19 0.50 7.58
CA THR A 88 -8.57 -0.02 7.54
C THR A 88 -9.53 0.88 8.33
N ALA A 89 -9.16 1.25 9.55
CA ALA A 89 -9.99 2.10 10.40
C ALA A 89 -10.23 3.47 9.75
N ILE A 90 -9.17 4.12 9.26
CA ILE A 90 -9.25 5.45 8.63
C ILE A 90 -10.16 5.42 7.40
N LEU A 91 -9.96 4.46 6.51
CA LEU A 91 -10.75 4.38 5.28
C LEU A 91 -12.19 3.97 5.57
N TRP A 92 -12.40 2.97 6.43
CA TRP A 92 -13.73 2.53 6.83
C TRP A 92 -14.54 3.65 7.49
N GLU A 93 -13.99 4.35 8.47
CA GLU A 93 -14.68 5.49 9.12
C GLU A 93 -15.03 6.59 8.13
N SER A 94 -14.13 6.86 7.18
CA SER A 94 -14.35 7.87 6.15
C SER A 94 -15.52 7.48 5.24
N LEU A 95 -15.56 6.25 4.76
CA LEU A 95 -16.63 5.72 3.92
C LEU A 95 -17.95 5.54 4.69
N TYR A 96 -17.89 5.16 5.97
CA TYR A 96 -19.07 4.96 6.80
C TYR A 96 -19.89 6.24 7.05
N ARG A 97 -19.26 7.41 6.87
CA ARG A 97 -19.94 8.71 6.88
C ARG A 97 -20.78 8.94 5.61
N LEU A 98 -20.40 8.30 4.50
CA LEU A 98 -21.03 8.45 3.19
C LEU A 98 -22.04 7.34 2.88
N THR A 99 -21.77 6.11 3.33
CA THR A 99 -22.66 4.96 3.15
C THR A 99 -22.59 4.04 4.37
N LYS A 100 -23.74 3.40 4.73
CA LYS A 100 -23.78 2.40 5.80
C LYS A 100 -23.52 0.98 5.31
N ASN A 101 -23.43 0.79 3.99
CA ASN A 101 -23.18 -0.51 3.37
C ASN A 101 -21.67 -0.76 3.17
N VAL A 102 -20.86 -0.43 4.17
CA VAL A 102 -19.42 -0.63 4.20
C VAL A 102 -19.01 -1.32 5.50
N LEU A 103 -18.20 -2.38 5.40
CA LEU A 103 -17.68 -3.13 6.52
C LEU A 103 -16.17 -3.23 6.46
N PRO A 104 -15.46 -3.15 7.60
CA PRO A 104 -14.05 -3.48 7.67
C PRO A 104 -13.88 -4.99 7.74
N TYR A 105 -12.77 -5.48 7.21
CA TYR A 105 -12.36 -6.87 7.34
C TYR A 105 -10.85 -6.97 7.49
N ILE A 106 -10.42 -7.72 8.48
CA ILE A 106 -9.00 -8.03 8.71
C ILE A 106 -8.89 -9.54 8.80
N PRO A 107 -8.06 -10.19 7.96
CA PRO A 107 -7.91 -11.64 7.97
C PRO A 107 -7.28 -12.13 9.26
N GLU A 108 -7.70 -13.30 9.73
CA GLU A 108 -7.07 -13.95 10.85
C GLU A 108 -5.73 -14.55 10.45
N ARG A 109 -4.67 -14.12 11.13
CA ARG A 109 -3.28 -14.47 10.79
C ARG A 109 -3.01 -15.97 10.68
N VAL A 110 -3.61 -16.75 11.58
CA VAL A 110 -3.30 -18.19 11.73
C VAL A 110 -4.07 -19.03 10.71
N SER A 111 -5.35 -18.73 10.51
CA SER A 111 -6.26 -19.52 9.67
C SER A 111 -6.31 -19.05 8.20
N GLU A 112 -6.13 -17.75 7.96
CA GLU A 112 -6.30 -17.14 6.65
C GLU A 112 -4.98 -16.66 6.01
N GLY A 113 -3.97 -16.39 6.84
CA GLY A 113 -2.66 -15.92 6.39
C GLY A 113 -2.63 -14.43 6.04
N TYR A 114 -1.69 -14.03 5.18
CA TYR A 114 -1.44 -12.64 4.83
C TYR A 114 -2.22 -12.23 3.57
N GLY A 115 -2.88 -11.06 3.66
CA GLY A 115 -3.50 -10.38 2.53
C GLY A 115 -4.76 -11.08 1.98
N LEU A 116 -5.11 -10.80 0.73
CA LEU A 116 -6.27 -11.40 0.07
C LEU A 116 -6.14 -12.93 -0.03
N ASN A 117 -7.22 -13.65 0.29
CA ASN A 117 -7.33 -15.08 0.00
C ASN A 117 -8.71 -15.42 -0.58
N LYS A 118 -8.78 -16.52 -1.35
CA LYS A 118 -9.99 -16.90 -2.09
C LYS A 118 -11.12 -17.35 -1.16
N GLU A 119 -10.75 -18.00 -0.08
CA GLU A 119 -11.69 -18.51 0.93
C GLU A 119 -12.44 -17.37 1.61
N SER A 120 -11.69 -16.36 2.10
CA SER A 120 -12.28 -15.18 2.73
C SER A 120 -13.14 -14.38 1.74
N ILE A 121 -12.69 -14.19 0.49
CA ILE A 121 -13.48 -13.52 -0.56
C ILE A 121 -14.81 -14.26 -0.78
N SER A 122 -14.79 -15.59 -0.87
CA SER A 122 -15.99 -16.41 -1.04
C SER A 122 -16.95 -16.30 0.16
N GLN A 123 -16.41 -16.35 1.37
CA GLN A 123 -17.18 -16.20 2.61
C GLN A 123 -17.80 -14.80 2.70
N LEU A 124 -17.04 -13.75 2.45
CA LEU A 124 -17.51 -12.37 2.43
C LEU A 124 -18.65 -12.18 1.42
N LYS A 125 -18.53 -12.78 0.22
CA LYS A 125 -19.59 -12.73 -0.79
C LYS A 125 -20.83 -13.50 -0.36
N THR A 126 -20.68 -14.64 0.30
CA THR A 126 -21.79 -15.45 0.81
C THR A 126 -22.56 -14.72 1.91
N HIS A 127 -21.84 -14.13 2.87
CA HIS A 127 -22.46 -13.38 3.98
C HIS A 127 -23.00 -12.00 3.56
N ASN A 128 -22.44 -11.43 2.48
CA ASN A 128 -22.91 -10.17 1.92
C ASN A 128 -23.17 -10.33 0.39
N PRO A 129 -24.33 -10.81 -0.02
CA PRO A 129 -24.67 -10.98 -1.43
C PRO A 129 -24.59 -9.69 -2.25
N GLN A 130 -24.78 -8.53 -1.60
CA GLN A 130 -24.66 -7.21 -2.23
C GLN A 130 -23.22 -6.71 -2.38
N LEU A 131 -22.23 -7.46 -1.90
CA LEU A 131 -20.82 -7.12 -2.04
C LEU A 131 -20.44 -6.98 -3.52
N LYS A 132 -20.01 -5.80 -3.91
CA LYS A 132 -19.58 -5.45 -5.27
C LYS A 132 -18.21 -4.80 -5.33
N LEU A 133 -17.69 -4.34 -4.19
CA LEU A 133 -16.40 -3.68 -4.15
C LEU A 133 -15.59 -4.12 -2.93
N ILE A 134 -14.35 -4.52 -3.16
CA ILE A 134 -13.32 -4.68 -2.14
C ILE A 134 -12.29 -3.58 -2.34
N ILE A 135 -11.94 -2.86 -1.29
CA ILE A 135 -10.84 -1.90 -1.26
C ILE A 135 -9.78 -2.49 -0.34
N THR A 136 -8.66 -2.92 -0.90
CA THR A 136 -7.54 -3.40 -0.07
C THR A 136 -6.73 -2.23 0.43
N VAL A 137 -6.25 -2.31 1.66
CA VAL A 137 -5.34 -1.34 2.25
C VAL A 137 -4.15 -2.04 2.85
N ASP A 138 -2.96 -1.53 2.54
CA ASP A 138 -1.67 -2.05 3.00
C ASP A 138 -1.30 -3.44 2.47
N HIS A 139 -2.01 -3.92 1.46
CA HIS A 139 -1.71 -5.16 0.73
C HIS A 139 -2.44 -5.19 -0.62
N GLY A 140 -2.12 -6.21 -1.42
CA GLY A 140 -2.87 -6.51 -2.66
C GLY A 140 -2.07 -6.30 -3.94
N ILE A 141 -0.98 -5.55 -3.90
CA ILE A 141 -0.18 -5.22 -5.09
C ILE A 141 0.41 -6.45 -5.81
N THR A 142 0.53 -7.57 -5.13
CA THR A 142 1.01 -8.85 -5.67
C THR A 142 -0.08 -9.93 -5.75
N ALA A 143 -1.34 -9.57 -5.51
CA ALA A 143 -2.44 -10.52 -5.35
C ALA A 143 -3.24 -10.77 -6.64
N GLU A 144 -2.59 -10.78 -7.83
CA GLU A 144 -3.25 -10.86 -9.13
C GLU A 144 -4.28 -11.98 -9.24
N GLU A 145 -3.91 -13.21 -8.88
CA GLU A 145 -4.82 -14.37 -8.98
C GLU A 145 -6.05 -14.25 -8.08
N LYS A 146 -5.90 -13.63 -6.89
CA LYS A 146 -7.01 -13.42 -5.95
C LYS A 146 -7.93 -12.30 -6.42
N ILE A 147 -7.36 -11.27 -7.05
CA ILE A 147 -8.12 -10.19 -7.67
C ILE A 147 -8.94 -10.73 -8.86
N LYS A 148 -8.34 -11.53 -9.72
CA LYS A 148 -9.07 -12.22 -10.82
C LYS A 148 -10.23 -13.05 -10.27
N PHE A 149 -9.98 -13.82 -9.22
CA PHE A 149 -11.03 -14.62 -8.57
C PHE A 149 -12.17 -13.73 -8.01
N ALA A 150 -11.87 -12.60 -7.38
CA ALA A 150 -12.90 -11.66 -6.93
C ALA A 150 -13.73 -11.13 -8.10
N ASN A 151 -13.06 -10.77 -9.22
CA ASN A 151 -13.72 -10.29 -10.43
C ASN A 151 -14.66 -11.35 -11.05
N GLU A 152 -14.27 -12.63 -11.03
CA GLU A 152 -15.11 -13.75 -11.48
C GLU A 152 -16.39 -13.88 -10.63
N LEU A 153 -16.35 -13.49 -9.36
CA LEU A 153 -17.51 -13.44 -8.47
C LEU A 153 -18.33 -12.13 -8.60
N GLY A 154 -17.98 -11.27 -9.56
CA GLY A 154 -18.61 -9.98 -9.80
C GLY A 154 -18.31 -8.96 -8.69
N ILE A 155 -17.12 -9.03 -8.12
CA ILE A 155 -16.59 -8.09 -7.12
C ILE A 155 -15.42 -7.35 -7.73
N ASP A 156 -15.52 -6.04 -7.86
CA ASP A 156 -14.41 -5.18 -8.26
C ASP A 156 -13.42 -5.02 -7.12
N VAL A 157 -12.14 -4.82 -7.46
CA VAL A 157 -11.09 -4.61 -6.46
C VAL A 157 -10.33 -3.32 -6.76
N VAL A 158 -10.24 -2.47 -5.73
CA VAL A 158 -9.35 -1.30 -5.68
C VAL A 158 -8.20 -1.60 -4.74
N VAL A 159 -6.97 -1.44 -5.21
CA VAL A 159 -5.77 -1.73 -4.40
C VAL A 159 -5.13 -0.42 -3.93
N CYS A 160 -5.03 -0.23 -2.61
CA CYS A 160 -4.28 0.83 -1.94
C CYS A 160 -3.10 0.20 -1.19
N ASP A 161 -1.94 0.16 -1.82
CA ASP A 161 -0.78 -0.55 -1.28
C ASP A 161 0.50 0.23 -1.56
N HIS A 162 1.47 0.15 -0.64
CA HIS A 162 2.78 0.81 -0.72
C HIS A 162 3.94 -0.18 -0.85
N HIS A 163 3.66 -1.48 -0.87
CA HIS A 163 4.68 -2.52 -1.02
C HIS A 163 5.30 -2.53 -2.43
N GLN A 164 6.37 -3.27 -2.57
CA GLN A 164 7.07 -3.39 -3.85
C GLN A 164 6.22 -4.18 -4.85
N LEU A 165 6.15 -3.65 -6.08
CA LEU A 165 5.57 -4.37 -7.21
C LEU A 165 6.26 -5.72 -7.42
N GLY A 166 5.48 -6.75 -7.67
CA GLY A 166 5.96 -8.00 -8.21
C GLY A 166 6.53 -7.83 -9.63
N LYS A 167 6.72 -8.93 -10.33
CA LYS A 167 7.19 -8.90 -11.74
C LYS A 167 6.17 -8.23 -12.66
N GLU A 168 4.91 -8.35 -12.35
CA GLU A 168 3.77 -7.81 -13.11
C GLU A 168 2.84 -7.02 -12.18
N LYS A 169 2.20 -6.00 -12.74
CA LYS A 169 1.19 -5.21 -12.03
C LYS A 169 -0.13 -5.97 -12.12
N PRO A 170 -0.86 -6.19 -11.01
CA PRO A 170 -2.17 -6.83 -11.08
C PRO A 170 -3.13 -6.00 -11.93
N GLU A 171 -3.91 -6.67 -12.78
CA GLU A 171 -5.03 -6.06 -13.48
C GLU A 171 -6.18 -5.85 -12.50
N CYS A 172 -6.25 -4.67 -11.92
CA CYS A 172 -7.37 -4.24 -11.09
C CYS A 172 -8.48 -3.70 -11.99
N THR A 173 -9.74 -4.01 -11.71
CA THR A 173 -10.91 -3.49 -12.44
C THR A 173 -11.02 -1.98 -12.29
N ALA A 174 -10.56 -1.46 -11.15
CA ALA A 174 -10.37 -0.04 -10.92
C ALA A 174 -9.08 0.12 -10.11
N GLY A 175 -7.98 0.43 -10.77
CA GLY A 175 -6.70 0.58 -10.10
C GLY A 175 -6.55 1.96 -9.50
N ALA A 176 -6.61 2.08 -8.16
CA ALA A 176 -6.01 3.18 -7.47
C ALA A 176 -4.61 2.78 -7.01
N GLY A 177 -3.67 3.58 -7.37
CA GLY A 177 -2.44 3.70 -6.61
C GLY A 177 -1.49 2.52 -6.60
N CYS A 178 -1.28 1.84 -7.74
CA CYS A 178 -0.05 1.11 -7.93
C CYS A 178 1.05 2.12 -8.27
N GLY A 179 1.41 2.94 -7.28
CA GLY A 179 2.58 3.78 -7.37
C GLY A 179 3.79 2.89 -7.60
N ARG A 180 4.53 3.14 -8.66
CA ARG A 180 5.92 2.70 -8.69
C ARG A 180 6.55 3.42 -7.50
N SER A 181 6.75 2.70 -6.40
CA SER A 181 7.75 3.13 -5.44
C SER A 181 8.97 3.49 -6.28
N ALA A 182 9.34 4.75 -6.26
CA ALA A 182 10.64 5.18 -6.73
C ALA A 182 11.66 4.56 -5.76
N ALA A 183 11.76 3.24 -5.79
CA ALA A 183 12.87 2.53 -5.21
C ALA A 183 14.07 3.09 -5.94
N ARG A 184 14.72 4.08 -5.34
CA ARG A 184 16.06 4.48 -5.71
C ARG A 184 16.82 3.17 -5.85
N ARG A 185 17.15 2.80 -7.08
CA ARG A 185 18.06 1.68 -7.34
C ARG A 185 19.24 1.93 -6.43
N ARG A 186 19.39 1.12 -5.41
CA ARG A 186 20.65 1.08 -4.66
C ARG A 186 21.68 0.78 -5.72
N PRO A 187 22.74 1.60 -5.89
CA PRO A 187 23.85 1.23 -6.76
C PRO A 187 24.33 -0.13 -6.27
N GLY A 188 24.54 -1.05 -7.20
CA GLY A 188 24.81 -2.45 -6.96
C GLY A 188 25.90 -2.66 -5.92
N ARG A 189 25.76 -3.78 -5.23
CA ARG A 189 26.82 -4.35 -4.40
C ARG A 189 28.02 -4.72 -5.28
#